data_67858f9a4b02255b96dbb46ca61fc179
#
_entry.id   67858f9a4b02255b96dbb46ca61fc179
#
_cell.length_a   1.000
_cell.length_b   1.000
_cell.length_c   1.000
_cell.angle_alpha   90.00
_cell.angle_beta   90.00
_cell.angle_gamma   90.00
#
_symmetry.space_group_name_H-M   'P 1'
#
loop_
_entity.id
_entity.type
_entity.pdbx_description
1 polymer ?
#
loop_
_entity_poly.entity_id
_entity_poly.type
_entity_poly.pdbx_seq_one_letter_code
_entity_poly.pdbx_strand_id
1 'polypeptide(L)'
;MLNANTYVTAQKGIGGTIRNQYEDFYVEEIPEIIPEGEGPNVYVWIEKLGRTTLDVVLDIARDLHISRKRMGFAGMKDKTAITRQWICIANMDSEEQLNQVKALDGEIYKTDFLKIVRGRKKLRMGQLKGNKFRILIKDLDDIERSADTANEVLKQLEVTGVPNYFGWQRFGKPRTITHLVGEALVENDLEKAVGRYIGNPQDDESEENQLARQAFDDGNLEESLNLMGKGMRYEKMMIKELIKDSKKGELTDKSYMNALHALPKPLQRMFVHAYQSYLFNEAVSNRVEMGINSYVEGDIVIDNEEHIVRDKTPEEFQELIETFQASPTCPLYGTKVPFAGGKVGEMEENILKNYNITKEDFEVPKMPRLGSHGLRRAMRFQVWDASAVPTDDGVLCEFSINKGSYATAVLREVMKKDVV
;
A
#
# COMPACT_ATOMS: atom_id res chain seq x y z
N MET A 1 4.47 -5.01 -10.23
CA MET A 1 3.22 -5.08 -9.43
C MET A 1 2.44 -6.30 -9.87
N LEU A 2 1.98 -7.12 -8.94
CA LEU A 2 1.24 -8.34 -9.31
C LEU A 2 -0.06 -8.02 -10.04
N ASN A 3 -0.32 -8.75 -11.11
CA ASN A 3 -1.52 -8.67 -11.93
C ASN A 3 -1.82 -7.27 -12.50
N ALA A 4 -0.79 -6.43 -12.59
CA ALA A 4 -0.82 -5.10 -13.20
C ALA A 4 -0.15 -5.18 -14.57
N ASN A 5 -0.88 -5.66 -15.58
CA ASN A 5 -0.29 -6.11 -16.85
C ASN A 5 -0.21 -5.01 -17.93
N THR A 6 -0.87 -3.87 -17.71
CA THR A 6 -0.96 -2.79 -18.68
C THR A 6 -0.27 -1.51 -18.20
N TYR A 7 0.12 -0.69 -19.16
CA TYR A 7 0.60 0.67 -18.96
C TYR A 7 -0.34 1.66 -19.63
N VAL A 8 -0.51 2.83 -19.00
CA VAL A 8 -1.33 3.90 -19.57
C VAL A 8 -0.57 4.72 -20.61
N THR A 9 0.76 4.70 -20.53
CA THR A 9 1.64 5.45 -21.43
C THR A 9 2.37 4.52 -22.38
N ALA A 10 2.53 4.96 -23.66
CA ALA A 10 3.10 4.16 -24.74
C ALA A 10 4.62 4.29 -24.87
N GLN A 11 5.23 5.29 -24.22
CA GLN A 11 6.67 5.54 -24.30
C GLN A 11 7.46 4.34 -23.78
N LYS A 12 8.65 4.14 -24.32
CA LYS A 12 9.63 3.22 -23.74
C LYS A 12 9.99 3.68 -22.34
N GLY A 13 10.12 2.74 -21.42
CA GLY A 13 10.61 3.05 -20.08
C GLY A 13 12.08 3.46 -20.11
N ILE A 14 12.44 4.31 -19.17
CA ILE A 14 13.83 4.73 -19.01
C ILE A 14 14.68 3.72 -18.25
N GLY A 15 14.07 2.69 -17.63
CA GLY A 15 14.80 1.73 -16.79
C GLY A 15 15.34 2.36 -15.51
N GLY A 16 16.59 2.08 -15.18
CA GLY A 16 17.29 2.67 -14.03
C GLY A 16 16.98 2.01 -12.69
N THR A 17 17.52 2.55 -11.59
CA THR A 17 17.32 2.12 -10.22
C THR A 17 16.94 3.30 -9.32
N ILE A 18 16.29 3.03 -8.20
CA ILE A 18 15.93 4.03 -7.19
C ILE A 18 16.36 3.56 -5.80
N ARG A 19 16.44 4.51 -4.85
CA ARG A 19 16.73 4.21 -3.43
C ARG A 19 18.12 3.60 -3.21
N ASN A 20 19.11 3.93 -4.04
CA ASN A 20 20.49 3.53 -3.85
C ASN A 20 21.05 4.13 -2.55
N GLN A 21 20.58 5.34 -2.21
CA GLN A 21 20.82 6.05 -0.97
C GLN A 21 19.50 6.63 -0.44
N TYR A 22 19.46 7.04 0.82
CA TYR A 22 18.24 7.66 1.40
C TYR A 22 17.89 8.97 0.70
N GLU A 23 18.89 9.72 0.26
CA GLU A 23 18.80 11.01 -0.41
C GLU A 23 18.15 10.91 -1.80
N ASP A 24 18.23 9.74 -2.43
CA ASP A 24 17.60 9.48 -3.73
C ASP A 24 16.06 9.44 -3.63
N PHE A 25 15.51 9.37 -2.44
CA PHE A 25 14.06 9.25 -2.23
C PHE A 25 13.58 10.23 -1.15
N TYR A 26 13.06 11.36 -1.59
CA TYR A 26 12.53 12.40 -0.72
C TYR A 26 11.00 12.43 -0.79
N VAL A 27 10.34 12.54 0.39
CA VAL A 27 8.88 12.63 0.52
C VAL A 27 8.51 13.76 1.46
N GLU A 28 7.66 14.66 1.01
CA GLU A 28 7.13 15.74 1.81
C GLU A 28 5.60 15.67 1.91
N GLU A 29 5.08 15.75 3.11
CA GLU A 29 3.64 15.79 3.36
C GLU A 29 3.04 17.09 2.81
N ILE A 30 1.94 16.99 2.06
CA ILE A 30 1.09 18.13 1.69
C ILE A 30 -0.03 18.18 2.75
N PRO A 31 0.07 19.09 3.74
CA PRO A 31 -0.85 19.08 4.86
C PRO A 31 -2.24 19.57 4.46
N GLU A 32 -3.27 18.98 5.07
CA GLU A 32 -4.65 19.48 5.03
C GLU A 32 -4.87 20.53 6.13
N ILE A 33 -4.26 20.30 7.30
CA ILE A 33 -4.33 21.20 8.45
C ILE A 33 -3.00 21.94 8.57
N ILE A 34 -3.07 23.24 8.52
CA ILE A 34 -1.94 24.14 8.76
C ILE A 34 -2.13 24.72 10.17
N PRO A 35 -1.15 24.58 11.10
CA PRO A 35 -1.27 25.13 12.44
C PRO A 35 -1.29 26.65 12.43
N GLU A 36 -2.18 27.24 13.21
CA GLU A 36 -2.52 28.66 13.16
C GLU A 36 -1.58 29.60 13.97
N GLY A 37 -0.63 29.02 14.72
CA GLY A 37 0.31 29.76 15.59
C GLY A 37 -0.15 29.89 17.04
N GLU A 38 -1.36 29.48 17.37
CA GLU A 38 -1.96 29.55 18.71
C GLU A 38 -2.73 28.25 19.04
N GLY A 39 -2.95 27.99 20.32
CA GLY A 39 -3.73 26.83 20.78
C GLY A 39 -2.95 25.91 21.71
N PRO A 40 -3.63 24.86 22.21
CA PRO A 40 -3.10 23.99 23.26
C PRO A 40 -2.18 22.87 22.74
N ASN A 41 -1.99 22.74 21.44
CA ASN A 41 -1.15 21.72 20.88
C ASN A 41 0.11 22.32 20.28
N VAL A 42 1.21 21.59 20.34
CA VAL A 42 2.46 21.95 19.65
C VAL A 42 2.63 21.08 18.42
N TYR A 43 2.82 21.71 17.29
CA TYR A 43 3.13 21.07 16.01
C TYR A 43 4.60 21.23 15.71
N VAL A 44 5.23 20.15 15.32
CA VAL A 44 6.63 20.11 14.89
C VAL A 44 6.69 19.62 13.45
N TRP A 45 7.21 20.47 12.55
CA TRP A 45 7.55 20.06 11.18
C TRP A 45 8.92 19.41 11.24
N ILE A 46 8.93 18.08 11.07
CA ILE A 46 10.16 17.31 11.17
C ILE A 46 10.70 16.92 9.79
N GLU A 47 12.01 16.82 9.68
CA GLU A 47 12.70 16.02 8.68
C GLU A 47 13.32 14.80 9.37
N LYS A 48 13.17 13.60 8.80
CA LYS A 48 13.79 12.38 9.31
C LYS A 48 14.50 11.60 8.21
N LEU A 49 15.63 10.99 8.54
CA LEU A 49 16.46 10.20 7.66
C LEU A 49 16.47 8.74 8.10
N GLY A 50 16.02 7.82 7.26
CA GLY A 50 16.17 6.38 7.51
C GLY A 50 15.39 5.84 8.71
N ARG A 51 14.31 6.51 9.14
CA ARG A 51 13.50 6.16 10.32
C ARG A 51 12.01 6.03 9.99
N THR A 52 11.28 5.22 10.73
CA THR A 52 9.81 5.22 10.64
C THR A 52 9.21 6.42 11.40
N THR A 53 8.03 6.89 10.99
CA THR A 53 7.28 7.91 11.74
C THR A 53 7.03 7.48 13.17
N LEU A 54 6.74 6.20 13.40
CA LEU A 54 6.44 5.67 14.72
C LEU A 54 7.66 5.71 15.66
N ASP A 55 8.85 5.39 15.17
CA ASP A 55 10.09 5.45 15.96
C ASP A 55 10.33 6.87 16.47
N VAL A 56 10.20 7.88 15.59
CA VAL A 56 10.37 9.29 15.96
C VAL A 56 9.32 9.71 16.99
N VAL A 57 8.07 9.36 16.77
CA VAL A 57 6.97 9.68 17.70
C VAL A 57 7.18 9.05 19.08
N LEU A 58 7.70 7.83 19.14
CA LEU A 58 7.99 7.13 20.41
C LEU A 58 9.17 7.78 21.14
N ASP A 59 10.22 8.19 20.42
CA ASP A 59 11.36 8.88 21.03
C ASP A 59 10.92 10.23 21.59
N ILE A 60 10.23 11.07 20.83
CA ILE A 60 9.70 12.35 21.32
C ILE A 60 8.79 12.15 22.55
N ALA A 61 7.90 11.15 22.53
CA ALA A 61 7.01 10.89 23.67
C ALA A 61 7.77 10.43 24.91
N ARG A 62 8.82 9.62 24.75
CA ARG A 62 9.69 9.16 25.85
C ARG A 62 10.46 10.31 26.46
N ASP A 63 11.10 11.15 25.65
CA ASP A 63 11.99 12.19 26.10
C ASP A 63 11.20 13.38 26.74
N LEU A 64 9.94 13.59 26.32
CA LEU A 64 9.02 14.50 27.00
C LEU A 64 8.27 13.85 28.20
N HIS A 65 8.50 12.58 28.49
CA HIS A 65 7.81 11.82 29.53
C HIS A 65 6.28 11.85 29.43
N ILE A 66 5.74 11.78 28.19
CA ILE A 66 4.31 11.83 27.91
C ILE A 66 3.80 10.53 27.29
N SER A 67 2.49 10.31 27.43
CA SER A 67 1.85 9.17 26.77
C SER A 67 1.86 9.33 25.24
N ARG A 68 2.19 8.25 24.54
CA ARG A 68 2.07 8.16 23.08
C ARG A 68 0.68 8.57 22.54
N LYS A 69 -0.38 8.43 23.34
CA LYS A 69 -1.74 8.85 22.97
C LYS A 69 -1.87 10.37 22.75
N ARG A 70 -0.94 11.16 23.28
CA ARG A 70 -0.88 12.61 23.03
C ARG A 70 -0.27 12.95 21.69
N MET A 71 0.47 12.03 21.07
CA MET A 71 1.08 12.25 19.76
C MET A 71 0.08 12.04 18.63
N GLY A 72 0.12 12.91 17.63
CA GLY A 72 -0.69 12.86 16.42
C GLY A 72 0.16 13.05 15.18
N PHE A 73 -0.22 12.40 14.07
CA PHE A 73 0.36 12.59 12.74
C PHE A 73 -0.67 12.22 11.68
N ALA A 74 -0.55 12.77 10.47
CA ALA A 74 -1.53 12.58 9.41
C ALA A 74 -1.31 11.28 8.61
N GLY A 75 -0.06 10.83 8.51
CA GLY A 75 0.28 9.60 7.77
C GLY A 75 1.63 9.03 8.18
N MET A 76 1.81 7.74 7.95
CA MET A 76 3.11 7.09 8.04
C MET A 76 3.95 7.49 6.83
N LYS A 77 5.24 7.72 7.02
CA LYS A 77 6.20 8.01 5.94
C LYS A 77 7.23 6.89 5.85
N ASP A 78 7.73 6.67 4.64
CA ASP A 78 8.73 5.66 4.32
C ASP A 78 9.93 5.72 5.28
N LYS A 79 10.47 4.52 5.58
CA LYS A 79 11.69 4.39 6.37
C LYS A 79 12.93 4.65 5.51
N THR A 80 12.97 4.08 4.30
CA THR A 80 14.13 4.17 3.39
C THR A 80 14.01 5.42 2.53
N ALA A 81 14.08 6.61 3.17
CA ALA A 81 13.90 7.91 2.54
C ALA A 81 14.28 9.05 3.49
N ILE A 82 14.45 10.24 2.93
CA ILE A 82 14.31 11.52 3.66
C ILE A 82 12.85 11.92 3.61
N THR A 83 12.24 12.20 4.77
CA THR A 83 10.81 12.55 4.76
C THR A 83 10.48 13.72 5.68
N ARG A 84 9.58 14.59 5.23
CA ARG A 84 9.05 15.72 6.01
C ARG A 84 7.57 15.54 6.30
N GLN A 85 7.17 15.83 7.51
CA GLN A 85 5.77 15.78 7.94
C GLN A 85 5.52 16.56 9.23
N TRP A 86 4.24 16.87 9.51
CA TRP A 86 3.83 17.37 10.81
C TRP A 86 3.69 16.23 11.84
N ILE A 87 4.24 16.47 13.03
CA ILE A 87 3.92 15.72 14.26
C ILE A 87 3.24 16.70 15.21
N CYS A 88 2.12 16.30 15.80
CA CYS A 88 1.37 17.09 16.75
C CYS A 88 1.49 16.50 18.15
N ILE A 89 1.84 17.31 19.14
CA ILE A 89 1.90 16.96 20.56
C ILE A 89 0.74 17.66 21.24
N ALA A 90 -0.26 16.91 21.69
CA ALA A 90 -1.49 17.46 22.24
C ALA A 90 -1.33 17.87 23.73
N ASN A 91 -2.08 18.90 24.15
CA ASN A 91 -2.15 19.42 25.51
C ASN A 91 -0.79 19.89 26.04
N MET A 92 -0.15 20.76 25.29
CA MET A 92 1.13 21.43 25.62
C MET A 92 0.86 22.94 25.82
N ASP A 93 0.02 23.29 26.80
CA ASP A 93 -0.54 24.65 26.93
C ASP A 93 0.48 25.67 27.44
N SER A 94 1.45 25.27 28.26
CA SER A 94 2.38 26.18 28.90
C SER A 94 3.59 26.51 28.01
N GLU A 95 4.22 27.70 28.27
CA GLU A 95 5.47 28.07 27.63
C GLU A 95 6.64 27.16 28.06
N GLU A 96 6.63 26.64 29.28
CA GLU A 96 7.62 25.68 29.75
C GLU A 96 7.58 24.39 28.90
N GLN A 97 6.37 23.86 28.65
CA GLN A 97 6.20 22.68 27.79
C GLN A 97 6.63 22.94 26.35
N LEU A 98 6.35 24.13 25.80
CA LEU A 98 6.82 24.52 24.48
C LEU A 98 8.36 24.56 24.44
N ASN A 99 8.99 25.09 25.48
CA ASN A 99 10.46 25.12 25.60
C ASN A 99 11.07 23.72 25.75
N GLN A 100 10.40 22.80 26.44
CA GLN A 100 10.79 21.39 26.48
C GLN A 100 10.78 20.76 25.06
N VAL A 101 9.75 21.04 24.25
CA VAL A 101 9.73 20.56 22.85
C VAL A 101 10.84 21.19 22.01
N LYS A 102 11.11 22.49 22.17
CA LYS A 102 12.20 23.17 21.46
C LYS A 102 13.58 22.60 21.83
N ALA A 103 13.76 22.20 23.08
CA ALA A 103 15.01 21.62 23.56
C ALA A 103 15.31 20.21 22.97
N LEU A 104 14.33 19.56 22.35
CA LEU A 104 14.55 18.27 21.67
C LEU A 104 15.11 18.42 20.24
N ASP A 105 15.17 19.63 19.71
CA ASP A 105 15.79 19.87 18.39
C ASP A 105 17.27 19.52 18.43
N GLY A 106 17.73 18.66 17.50
CA GLY A 106 19.08 18.10 17.47
C GLY A 106 19.32 16.91 18.41
N GLU A 107 18.42 16.61 19.36
CA GLU A 107 18.56 15.49 20.31
C GLU A 107 17.93 14.20 19.79
N ILE A 108 16.91 14.28 18.94
CA ILE A 108 16.23 13.10 18.37
C ILE A 108 17.07 12.53 17.24
N TYR A 109 17.50 11.30 17.39
CA TYR A 109 18.40 10.63 16.43
C TYR A 109 17.88 10.72 14.98
N LYS A 110 18.72 11.21 14.07
CA LYS A 110 18.43 11.39 12.63
C LYS A 110 17.07 12.07 12.37
N THR A 111 16.77 13.13 13.15
CA THR A 111 15.52 13.87 13.02
C THR A 111 15.74 15.33 13.39
N ASP A 112 15.45 16.23 12.46
CA ASP A 112 15.58 17.67 12.64
C ASP A 112 14.19 18.31 12.81
N PHE A 113 14.09 19.31 13.68
CA PHE A 113 12.87 20.08 13.89
C PHE A 113 12.93 21.39 13.08
N LEU A 114 12.39 21.35 11.86
CA LEU A 114 12.47 22.46 10.92
C LEU A 114 11.58 23.63 11.32
N LYS A 115 10.46 23.36 12.00
CA LYS A 115 9.52 24.38 12.44
C LYS A 115 8.71 23.89 13.63
N ILE A 116 8.50 24.76 14.64
CA ILE A 116 7.67 24.49 15.81
C ILE A 116 6.61 25.58 15.92
N VAL A 117 5.33 25.19 15.94
CA VAL A 117 4.19 26.12 15.90
C VAL A 117 3.08 25.59 16.83
N ARG A 118 2.34 26.49 17.47
CA ARG A 118 1.11 26.10 18.19
C ARG A 118 -0.05 25.87 17.22
N GLY A 119 -1.00 25.02 17.59
CA GLY A 119 -2.21 24.74 16.82
C GLY A 119 -3.40 24.41 17.71
N ARG A 120 -4.60 24.77 17.25
CA ARG A 120 -5.84 24.57 18.01
C ARG A 120 -6.33 23.14 17.98
N LYS A 121 -6.24 22.47 16.84
CA LYS A 121 -6.75 21.09 16.66
C LYS A 121 -5.63 20.08 16.86
N LYS A 122 -5.98 18.86 17.30
CA LYS A 122 -5.05 17.73 17.32
C LYS A 122 -5.03 17.09 15.92
N LEU A 123 -3.83 16.84 15.38
CA LEU A 123 -3.65 16.14 14.11
C LEU A 123 -4.01 14.65 14.24
N ARG A 124 -4.75 14.15 13.26
CA ARG A 124 -5.20 12.75 13.21
C ARG A 124 -4.78 12.07 11.91
N MET A 125 -4.72 10.76 11.93
CA MET A 125 -4.49 9.94 10.74
C MET A 125 -5.49 10.29 9.63
N GLY A 126 -4.99 10.42 8.41
CA GLY A 126 -5.77 10.76 7.21
C GLY A 126 -5.92 12.25 6.92
N GLN A 127 -5.51 13.14 7.83
CA GLN A 127 -5.61 14.60 7.66
C GLN A 127 -4.42 15.19 6.87
N LEU A 128 -4.22 14.67 5.66
CA LEU A 128 -3.30 15.21 4.66
C LEU A 128 -3.98 15.23 3.30
N LYS A 129 -3.58 16.13 2.42
CA LYS A 129 -4.05 16.18 1.02
C LYS A 129 -3.32 15.15 0.18
N GLY A 130 -2.02 15.02 0.36
CA GLY A 130 -1.17 14.16 -0.44
C GLY A 130 0.29 14.19 0.00
N ASN A 131 1.15 13.76 -0.89
CA ASN A 131 2.60 13.82 -0.70
C ASN A 131 3.27 14.34 -1.97
N LYS A 132 4.29 15.18 -1.80
CA LYS A 132 5.24 15.57 -2.85
C LYS A 132 6.44 14.65 -2.78
N PHE A 133 6.88 14.19 -3.93
CA PHE A 133 8.02 13.31 -4.09
C PHE A 133 9.11 14.01 -4.92
N ARG A 134 10.38 13.71 -4.57
CA ARG A 134 11.56 13.99 -5.38
C ARG A 134 12.38 12.71 -5.37
N ILE A 135 12.46 12.07 -6.53
CA ILE A 135 13.05 10.73 -6.67
C ILE A 135 14.10 10.75 -7.75
N LEU A 136 15.33 10.41 -7.40
CA LEU A 136 16.44 10.29 -8.33
C LEU A 136 16.49 8.86 -8.89
N ILE A 137 16.38 8.75 -10.20
CA ILE A 137 16.51 7.49 -10.95
C ILE A 137 17.93 7.44 -11.52
N LYS A 138 18.71 6.46 -11.08
CA LYS A 138 20.11 6.25 -11.43
C LYS A 138 20.29 5.07 -12.39
N ASP A 139 21.52 4.79 -12.77
CA ASP A 139 21.91 3.69 -13.66
C ASP A 139 21.19 3.74 -15.02
N LEU A 140 21.25 4.90 -15.66
CA LEU A 140 20.66 5.20 -16.96
C LEU A 140 21.74 5.27 -18.04
N ASP A 141 21.47 4.72 -19.23
CA ASP A 141 22.40 4.73 -20.35
C ASP A 141 22.60 6.14 -20.96
N ASP A 142 21.52 6.95 -20.98
CA ASP A 142 21.48 8.30 -21.53
C ASP A 142 20.57 9.17 -20.68
N ILE A 143 21.17 9.99 -19.85
CA ILE A 143 20.46 10.79 -18.84
C ILE A 143 19.56 11.85 -19.49
N GLU A 144 20.06 12.59 -20.49
CA GLU A 144 19.30 13.66 -21.15
C GLU A 144 18.05 13.10 -21.85
N ARG A 145 18.23 12.06 -22.68
CA ARG A 145 17.13 11.39 -23.36
C ARG A 145 16.14 10.76 -22.38
N SER A 146 16.64 10.21 -21.30
CA SER A 146 15.80 9.63 -20.24
C SER A 146 14.97 10.69 -19.54
N ALA A 147 15.54 11.89 -19.28
CA ALA A 147 14.83 13.01 -18.70
C ALA A 147 13.69 13.51 -19.62
N ASP A 148 13.94 13.64 -20.91
CA ASP A 148 12.93 14.00 -21.90
C ASP A 148 11.79 12.98 -21.92
N THR A 149 12.12 11.69 -22.00
CA THR A 149 11.13 10.59 -22.00
C THR A 149 10.33 10.58 -20.71
N ALA A 150 10.98 10.71 -19.55
CA ALA A 150 10.31 10.75 -18.24
C ALA A 150 9.35 11.94 -18.15
N ASN A 151 9.77 13.10 -18.65
CA ASN A 151 8.94 14.30 -18.63
C ASN A 151 7.70 14.18 -19.54
N GLU A 152 7.83 13.57 -20.72
CA GLU A 152 6.69 13.25 -21.59
C GLU A 152 5.71 12.31 -20.90
N VAL A 153 6.19 11.25 -20.27
CA VAL A 153 5.36 10.30 -19.50
C VAL A 153 4.64 11.03 -18.36
N LEU A 154 5.35 11.82 -17.56
CA LEU A 154 4.77 12.54 -16.44
C LEU A 154 3.69 13.53 -16.89
N LYS A 155 3.91 14.28 -17.99
CA LYS A 155 2.90 15.17 -18.56
C LYS A 155 1.65 14.43 -19.05
N GLN A 156 1.83 13.26 -19.66
CA GLN A 156 0.70 12.43 -20.05
C GLN A 156 -0.08 11.97 -18.82
N LEU A 157 0.60 11.55 -17.75
CA LEU A 157 -0.04 11.10 -16.50
C LEU A 157 -0.79 12.24 -15.77
N GLU A 158 -0.35 13.49 -15.89
CA GLU A 158 -1.12 14.64 -15.36
C GLU A 158 -2.51 14.76 -16.01
N VAL A 159 -2.63 14.37 -17.27
CA VAL A 159 -3.91 14.40 -18.03
C VAL A 159 -4.72 13.11 -17.80
N THR A 160 -4.09 11.94 -17.95
CA THR A 160 -4.79 10.67 -17.90
C THR A 160 -5.08 10.19 -16.47
N GLY A 161 -4.28 10.62 -15.50
CA GLY A 161 -4.15 9.99 -14.21
C GLY A 161 -3.27 8.73 -14.26
N VAL A 162 -2.98 8.20 -13.10
CA VAL A 162 -2.14 7.02 -12.90
C VAL A 162 -3.01 5.84 -12.45
N PRO A 163 -2.85 4.62 -13.03
CA PRO A 163 -3.57 3.45 -12.57
C PRO A 163 -3.32 3.18 -11.08
N ASN A 164 -4.38 3.01 -10.30
CA ASN A 164 -4.32 2.91 -8.85
C ASN A 164 -3.99 1.50 -8.35
N TYR A 165 -2.99 0.88 -8.99
CA TYR A 165 -2.54 -0.47 -8.65
C TYR A 165 -2.03 -0.57 -7.23
N PHE A 166 -2.30 -1.71 -6.60
CA PHE A 166 -1.63 -2.10 -5.36
C PHE A 166 -0.20 -2.58 -5.66
N GLY A 167 0.77 -2.00 -4.93
CA GLY A 167 2.17 -2.37 -5.06
C GLY A 167 2.54 -3.68 -4.34
N TRP A 168 3.78 -4.12 -4.52
CA TRP A 168 4.34 -5.37 -3.97
C TRP A 168 4.19 -5.50 -2.45
N GLN A 169 4.26 -4.41 -1.70
CA GLN A 169 4.09 -4.42 -0.23
C GLN A 169 2.74 -5.02 0.20
N ARG A 170 1.70 -4.92 -0.66
CA ARG A 170 0.37 -5.48 -0.39
C ARG A 170 0.38 -7.01 -0.40
N PHE A 171 1.28 -7.59 -1.17
CA PHE A 171 1.35 -9.02 -1.43
C PHE A 171 2.41 -9.75 -0.60
N GLY A 172 3.16 -9.01 0.22
CA GLY A 172 4.24 -9.53 1.07
C GLY A 172 5.60 -9.52 0.37
N LYS A 173 6.59 -8.96 1.05
CA LYS A 173 7.99 -9.01 0.64
C LYS A 173 8.86 -9.45 1.81
N PRO A 174 9.88 -10.24 1.57
CA PRO A 174 10.36 -10.75 0.28
C PRO A 174 9.43 -11.81 -0.35
N ARG A 175 8.63 -12.50 0.42
CA ARG A 175 7.80 -13.64 -0.01
C ARG A 175 6.39 -13.19 -0.44
N THR A 176 6.12 -13.24 -1.74
CA THR A 176 4.89 -12.70 -2.35
C THR A 176 3.75 -13.73 -2.35
N ILE A 177 3.32 -14.17 -1.18
CA ILE A 177 2.32 -15.24 -1.02
C ILE A 177 1.00 -14.79 -0.38
N THR A 178 0.92 -13.56 0.11
CA THR A 178 -0.23 -13.10 0.92
C THR A 178 -1.56 -13.25 0.18
N HIS A 179 -1.58 -12.95 -1.12
CA HIS A 179 -2.76 -13.12 -1.98
C HIS A 179 -3.06 -14.60 -2.25
N LEU A 180 -2.06 -15.48 -2.35
CA LEU A 180 -2.25 -16.93 -2.56
C LEU A 180 -2.90 -17.60 -1.34
N VAL A 181 -2.54 -17.15 -0.14
CA VAL A 181 -3.24 -17.58 1.09
C VAL A 181 -4.68 -17.06 1.09
N GLY A 182 -4.88 -15.81 0.67
CA GLY A 182 -6.21 -15.22 0.54
C GLY A 182 -7.09 -15.92 -0.49
N GLU A 183 -6.54 -16.29 -1.63
CA GLU A 183 -7.19 -17.11 -2.66
C GLU A 183 -7.71 -18.43 -2.06
N ALA A 184 -6.84 -19.20 -1.42
CA ALA A 184 -7.19 -20.48 -0.81
C ALA A 184 -8.27 -20.32 0.28
N LEU A 185 -8.24 -19.21 1.05
CA LEU A 185 -9.29 -18.90 2.03
C LEU A 185 -10.66 -18.64 1.37
N VAL A 186 -10.67 -17.89 0.25
CA VAL A 186 -11.89 -17.61 -0.53
C VAL A 186 -12.42 -18.89 -1.19
N GLU A 187 -11.54 -19.75 -1.70
CA GLU A 187 -11.89 -21.11 -2.18
C GLU A 187 -12.37 -22.04 -1.06
N ASN A 188 -12.33 -21.58 0.19
CA ASN A 188 -12.72 -22.36 1.37
C ASN A 188 -11.86 -23.60 1.63
N ASP A 189 -10.59 -23.57 1.17
CA ASP A 189 -9.57 -24.61 1.30
C ASP A 189 -8.52 -24.21 2.35
N LEU A 190 -8.74 -24.62 3.61
CA LEU A 190 -7.87 -24.27 4.72
C LEU A 190 -6.53 -24.98 4.69
N GLU A 191 -6.49 -26.21 4.16
CA GLU A 191 -5.24 -26.97 3.96
C GLU A 191 -4.33 -26.26 2.97
N LYS A 192 -4.85 -25.89 1.80
CA LYS A 192 -4.15 -25.11 0.79
C LYS A 192 -3.67 -23.76 1.36
N ALA A 193 -4.51 -23.08 2.15
CA ALA A 193 -4.14 -21.80 2.76
C ALA A 193 -2.93 -21.95 3.71
N VAL A 194 -2.94 -22.96 4.56
CA VAL A 194 -1.83 -23.27 5.47
C VAL A 194 -0.59 -23.69 4.70
N GLY A 195 -0.75 -24.56 3.69
CA GLY A 195 0.33 -24.99 2.81
C GLY A 195 1.01 -23.81 2.10
N ARG A 196 0.24 -22.88 1.54
CA ARG A 196 0.76 -21.67 0.89
C ARG A 196 1.55 -20.78 1.88
N TYR A 197 1.11 -20.71 3.14
CA TYR A 197 1.78 -19.87 4.13
C TYR A 197 3.07 -20.52 4.67
N ILE A 198 3.03 -21.79 5.07
CA ILE A 198 4.15 -22.46 5.74
C ILE A 198 5.13 -23.06 4.72
N GLY A 199 4.61 -23.84 3.78
CA GLY A 199 5.35 -24.50 2.71
C GLY A 199 5.67 -23.56 1.54
N ASN A 200 5.62 -24.09 0.32
CA ASN A 200 5.79 -23.32 -0.92
C ASN A 200 7.12 -22.53 -0.95
N PRO A 201 8.28 -23.21 -0.94
CA PRO A 201 9.60 -22.57 -0.95
C PRO A 201 9.75 -21.67 -2.19
N GLN A 202 10.44 -20.55 -2.02
CA GLN A 202 10.70 -19.56 -3.08
C GLN A 202 12.19 -19.45 -3.34
N ASP A 203 12.58 -19.20 -4.59
CA ASP A 203 13.98 -19.19 -5.03
C ASP A 203 14.80 -18.03 -4.38
N ASP A 204 14.15 -16.97 -3.95
CA ASP A 204 14.76 -15.80 -3.31
C ASP A 204 14.90 -15.93 -1.78
N GLU A 205 14.46 -17.04 -1.20
CA GLU A 205 14.66 -17.37 0.22
C GLU A 205 16.04 -18.01 0.47
N SER A 206 16.52 -17.95 1.71
CA SER A 206 17.74 -18.69 2.11
C SER A 206 17.51 -20.20 1.99
N GLU A 207 18.58 -20.95 1.69
CA GLU A 207 18.52 -22.40 1.56
C GLU A 207 17.91 -23.08 2.80
N GLU A 208 18.26 -22.60 4.01
CA GLU A 208 17.66 -23.10 5.26
C GLU A 208 16.13 -22.93 5.28
N ASN A 209 15.62 -21.77 4.82
CA ASN A 209 14.20 -21.54 4.77
C ASN A 209 13.51 -22.40 3.70
N GLN A 210 14.15 -22.58 2.54
CA GLN A 210 13.62 -23.45 1.48
C GLN A 210 13.53 -24.89 1.98
N LEU A 211 14.57 -25.43 2.65
CA LEU A 211 14.55 -26.78 3.21
C LEU A 211 13.47 -26.93 4.29
N ALA A 212 13.30 -25.93 5.17
CA ALA A 212 12.26 -25.97 6.19
C ALA A 212 10.84 -26.03 5.58
N ARG A 213 10.59 -25.27 4.49
CA ARG A 213 9.32 -25.29 3.79
C ARG A 213 9.09 -26.56 3.00
N GLN A 214 10.14 -27.07 2.36
CA GLN A 214 10.07 -28.35 1.65
C GLN A 214 9.73 -29.50 2.61
N ALA A 215 10.36 -29.56 3.78
CA ALA A 215 10.03 -30.56 4.79
C ALA A 215 8.54 -30.49 5.21
N PHE A 216 7.95 -29.28 5.24
CA PHE A 216 6.51 -29.12 5.48
C PHE A 216 5.69 -29.69 4.33
N ASP A 217 6.02 -29.36 3.09
CA ASP A 217 5.32 -29.84 1.90
C ASP A 217 5.41 -31.38 1.74
N ASP A 218 6.52 -31.96 2.23
CA ASP A 218 6.71 -33.41 2.30
C ASP A 218 5.97 -34.09 3.48
N GLY A 219 5.24 -33.33 4.30
CA GLY A 219 4.47 -33.80 5.44
C GLY A 219 5.29 -34.00 6.72
N ASN A 220 6.58 -33.65 6.73
CA ASN A 220 7.49 -33.82 7.86
C ASN A 220 7.42 -32.63 8.84
N LEU A 221 6.30 -32.50 9.56
CA LEU A 221 6.02 -31.32 10.42
C LEU A 221 7.08 -31.07 11.48
N GLU A 222 7.61 -32.11 12.15
CA GLU A 222 8.62 -31.94 13.20
C GLU A 222 9.97 -31.52 12.64
N GLU A 223 10.38 -32.07 11.50
CA GLU A 223 11.58 -31.66 10.77
C GLU A 223 11.48 -30.20 10.30
N SER A 224 10.37 -29.84 9.67
CA SER A 224 10.08 -28.47 9.27
C SER A 224 10.20 -27.49 10.44
N LEU A 225 9.57 -27.82 11.59
CA LEU A 225 9.66 -26.98 12.79
C LEU A 225 11.11 -26.78 13.29
N ASN A 226 11.93 -27.84 13.21
CA ASN A 226 13.33 -27.81 13.66
C ASN A 226 14.20 -26.97 12.71
N LEU A 227 13.99 -27.05 11.41
CA LEU A 227 14.74 -26.33 10.39
C LEU A 227 14.37 -24.83 10.33
N MET A 228 13.17 -24.44 10.74
CA MET A 228 12.73 -23.03 10.67
C MET A 228 13.62 -22.09 11.48
N GLY A 229 14.09 -21.02 10.86
CA GLY A 229 14.90 -19.97 11.46
C GLY A 229 14.17 -19.11 12.51
N LYS A 230 14.91 -18.21 13.17
CA LYS A 230 14.33 -17.30 14.19
C LYS A 230 13.28 -16.35 13.62
N GLY A 231 13.41 -15.95 12.35
CA GLY A 231 12.49 -15.04 11.67
C GLY A 231 11.10 -15.64 11.36
N MET A 232 10.98 -16.97 11.35
CA MET A 232 9.76 -17.70 10.97
C MET A 232 8.85 -17.97 12.18
N ARG A 233 8.59 -16.94 12.97
CA ARG A 233 7.81 -17.04 14.22
C ARG A 233 6.39 -17.54 14.01
N TYR A 234 5.73 -17.04 12.98
CA TYR A 234 4.32 -17.34 12.71
C TYR A 234 4.16 -18.74 12.14
N GLU A 235 5.02 -19.14 11.23
CA GLU A 235 5.09 -20.50 10.70
C GLU A 235 5.29 -21.52 11.85
N LYS A 236 6.24 -21.24 12.73
CA LYS A 236 6.45 -22.10 13.93
C LYS A 236 5.22 -22.23 14.82
N MET A 237 4.46 -21.14 14.99
CA MET A 237 3.22 -21.17 15.78
C MET A 237 2.18 -22.08 15.12
N MET A 238 2.01 -21.96 13.79
CA MET A 238 1.06 -22.78 13.04
C MET A 238 1.44 -24.26 13.04
N ILE A 239 2.71 -24.58 12.78
CA ILE A 239 3.19 -25.98 12.76
C ILE A 239 3.00 -26.64 14.12
N LYS A 240 3.25 -25.93 15.23
CA LYS A 240 3.02 -26.46 16.57
C LYS A 240 1.56 -26.87 16.81
N GLU A 241 0.60 -26.10 16.31
CA GLU A 241 -0.82 -26.48 16.41
C GLU A 241 -1.11 -27.71 15.52
N LEU A 242 -0.53 -27.80 14.32
CA LEU A 242 -0.68 -28.98 13.46
C LEU A 242 -0.09 -30.24 14.12
N ILE A 243 1.13 -30.18 14.68
CA ILE A 243 1.76 -31.29 15.40
C ILE A 243 0.91 -31.75 16.60
N LYS A 244 0.34 -30.78 17.33
CA LYS A 244 -0.55 -31.09 18.47
C LYS A 244 -1.80 -31.84 18.01
N ASP A 245 -2.37 -31.48 16.88
CA ASP A 245 -3.58 -32.12 16.36
C ASP A 245 -3.25 -33.44 15.65
N SER A 246 -2.12 -33.56 14.95
CA SER A 246 -1.68 -34.82 14.30
C SER A 246 -1.49 -35.98 15.30
N LYS A 247 -1.10 -35.68 16.54
CA LYS A 247 -1.02 -36.68 17.63
C LYS A 247 -2.36 -37.27 18.05
N LYS A 248 -3.48 -36.65 17.62
CA LYS A 248 -4.84 -37.11 17.92
C LYS A 248 -5.47 -37.89 16.76
N GLY A 249 -4.86 -37.89 15.59
CA GLY A 249 -5.36 -38.49 14.36
C GLY A 249 -4.96 -37.73 13.10
N GLU A 250 -5.63 -37.99 12.01
CA GLU A 250 -5.42 -37.23 10.77
C GLU A 250 -5.77 -35.76 10.91
N LEU A 251 -5.05 -34.90 10.20
CA LEU A 251 -5.34 -33.47 10.12
C LEU A 251 -6.65 -33.25 9.38
N THR A 252 -7.46 -32.35 9.90
CA THR A 252 -8.78 -31.99 9.38
C THR A 252 -8.88 -30.49 9.17
N ASP A 253 -9.94 -30.02 8.54
CA ASP A 253 -10.25 -28.57 8.44
C ASP A 253 -10.13 -27.85 9.78
N LYS A 254 -10.53 -28.51 10.88
CA LYS A 254 -10.41 -27.95 12.24
C LYS A 254 -8.95 -27.75 12.65
N SER A 255 -8.07 -28.67 12.26
CA SER A 255 -6.63 -28.57 12.54
C SER A 255 -6.01 -27.39 11.80
N TYR A 256 -6.33 -27.24 10.51
CA TYR A 256 -5.88 -26.12 9.69
C TYR A 256 -6.46 -24.78 10.15
N MET A 257 -7.73 -24.77 10.58
CA MET A 257 -8.35 -23.59 11.21
C MET A 257 -7.62 -23.19 12.49
N ASN A 258 -7.27 -24.13 13.36
CA ASN A 258 -6.51 -23.88 14.58
C ASN A 258 -5.14 -23.28 14.28
N ALA A 259 -4.45 -23.81 13.26
CA ALA A 259 -3.16 -23.27 12.78
C ALA A 259 -3.31 -21.82 12.31
N LEU A 260 -4.31 -21.49 11.51
CA LEU A 260 -4.59 -20.12 11.06
C LEU A 260 -4.96 -19.18 12.22
N HIS A 261 -5.70 -19.68 13.22
CA HIS A 261 -6.04 -18.90 14.42
C HIS A 261 -4.84 -18.60 15.33
N ALA A 262 -3.73 -19.33 15.20
CA ALA A 262 -2.48 -18.99 15.89
C ALA A 262 -1.87 -17.67 15.42
N LEU A 263 -2.24 -17.21 14.22
CA LEU A 263 -1.80 -15.93 13.68
C LEU A 263 -2.53 -14.73 14.32
N PRO A 264 -1.89 -13.55 14.42
CA PRO A 264 -2.58 -12.33 14.82
C PRO A 264 -3.78 -12.01 13.91
N LYS A 265 -4.90 -11.60 14.49
CA LYS A 265 -6.13 -11.25 13.75
C LYS A 265 -5.92 -10.25 12.59
N PRO A 266 -5.10 -9.19 12.72
CA PRO A 266 -4.82 -8.30 11.61
C PRO A 266 -4.15 -9.00 10.43
N LEU A 267 -3.22 -9.94 10.70
CA LEU A 267 -2.54 -10.72 9.66
C LEU A 267 -3.52 -11.64 8.94
N GLN A 268 -4.39 -12.36 9.68
CA GLN A 268 -5.42 -13.21 9.07
C GLN A 268 -6.30 -12.44 8.09
N ARG A 269 -6.79 -11.24 8.47
CA ARG A 269 -7.62 -10.38 7.60
C ARG A 269 -6.87 -9.89 6.36
N MET A 270 -5.56 -9.68 6.50
CA MET A 270 -4.73 -9.17 5.40
C MET A 270 -4.72 -10.12 4.19
N PHE A 271 -4.86 -11.44 4.39
CA PHE A 271 -4.83 -12.42 3.31
C PHE A 271 -5.99 -12.22 2.32
N VAL A 272 -7.22 -12.18 2.79
CA VAL A 272 -8.40 -11.95 1.94
C VAL A 272 -8.31 -10.57 1.26
N HIS A 273 -7.89 -9.55 2.00
CA HIS A 273 -7.70 -8.22 1.41
C HIS A 273 -6.59 -8.18 0.34
N ALA A 274 -5.54 -9.00 0.47
CA ALA A 274 -4.50 -9.10 -0.55
C ALA A 274 -5.03 -9.78 -1.83
N TYR A 275 -5.87 -10.80 -1.70
CA TYR A 275 -6.51 -11.42 -2.85
C TYR A 275 -7.48 -10.46 -3.55
N GLN A 276 -8.29 -9.72 -2.80
CA GLN A 276 -9.11 -8.62 -3.35
C GLN A 276 -8.26 -7.61 -4.13
N SER A 277 -7.08 -7.25 -3.61
CA SER A 277 -6.16 -6.32 -4.26
C SER A 277 -5.54 -6.88 -5.54
N TYR A 278 -5.30 -8.19 -5.58
CA TYR A 278 -4.81 -8.91 -6.75
C TYR A 278 -5.83 -8.88 -7.89
N LEU A 279 -7.08 -9.23 -7.60
CA LEU A 279 -8.19 -9.18 -8.56
C LEU A 279 -8.51 -7.73 -9.00
N PHE A 280 -8.41 -6.77 -8.08
CA PHE A 280 -8.55 -5.34 -8.40
C PHE A 280 -7.49 -4.88 -9.41
N ASN A 281 -6.24 -5.29 -9.26
CA ASN A 281 -5.18 -4.94 -10.20
C ASN A 281 -5.49 -5.47 -11.61
N GLU A 282 -6.07 -6.66 -11.73
CA GLU A 282 -6.53 -7.21 -13.01
C GLU A 282 -7.69 -6.38 -13.60
N ALA A 283 -8.68 -6.03 -12.77
CA ALA A 283 -9.80 -5.19 -13.21
C ALA A 283 -9.32 -3.82 -13.71
N VAL A 284 -8.36 -3.20 -13.00
CA VAL A 284 -7.74 -1.94 -13.44
C VAL A 284 -6.98 -2.14 -14.75
N SER A 285 -6.22 -3.24 -14.92
CA SER A 285 -5.49 -3.54 -16.17
C SER A 285 -6.44 -3.62 -17.35
N ASN A 286 -7.52 -4.38 -17.23
CA ASN A 286 -8.53 -4.52 -18.27
C ASN A 286 -9.24 -3.17 -18.55
N ARG A 287 -9.45 -2.37 -17.52
CA ARG A 287 -10.09 -1.06 -17.67
C ARG A 287 -9.17 -0.01 -18.28
N VAL A 288 -7.85 -0.12 -18.10
CA VAL A 288 -6.85 0.72 -18.81
C VAL A 288 -6.98 0.55 -20.32
N GLU A 289 -7.20 -0.66 -20.80
CA GLU A 289 -7.39 -0.95 -22.24
C GLU A 289 -8.68 -0.32 -22.79
N MET A 290 -9.70 -0.10 -21.96
CA MET A 290 -10.93 0.61 -22.34
C MET A 290 -10.81 2.15 -22.25
N GLY A 291 -9.69 2.66 -21.73
CA GLY A 291 -9.44 4.10 -21.46
C GLY A 291 -9.69 4.48 -20.01
N ILE A 292 -8.60 4.72 -19.27
CA ILE A 292 -8.65 4.97 -17.82
C ILE A 292 -9.28 6.34 -17.45
N ASN A 293 -9.24 7.30 -18.35
CA ASN A 293 -9.74 8.67 -18.18
C ASN A 293 -11.02 8.95 -18.99
N SER A 294 -11.67 7.90 -19.43
CA SER A 294 -12.91 8.01 -20.21
C SER A 294 -14.07 7.35 -19.46
N TYR A 295 -15.22 8.00 -19.50
CA TYR A 295 -16.47 7.37 -19.08
C TYR A 295 -16.84 6.25 -20.06
N VAL A 296 -17.13 5.09 -19.55
CA VAL A 296 -17.70 3.97 -20.30
C VAL A 296 -19.10 3.71 -19.76
N GLU A 297 -20.08 3.56 -20.63
CA GLU A 297 -21.47 3.31 -20.24
C GLU A 297 -21.56 2.11 -19.30
N GLY A 298 -22.17 2.33 -18.14
CA GLY A 298 -22.25 1.35 -17.07
C GLY A 298 -21.22 1.52 -15.96
N ASP A 299 -20.20 2.38 -16.12
CA ASP A 299 -19.23 2.67 -15.04
C ASP A 299 -19.93 3.10 -13.75
N ILE A 300 -19.41 2.62 -12.62
CA ILE A 300 -19.71 3.20 -11.32
C ILE A 300 -18.63 4.24 -11.04
N VAL A 301 -19.04 5.48 -10.91
CA VAL A 301 -18.17 6.64 -10.69
C VAL A 301 -18.32 7.12 -9.26
N ILE A 302 -17.21 7.45 -8.58
CA ILE A 302 -17.19 8.03 -7.24
C ILE A 302 -16.53 9.42 -7.26
N ASP A 303 -17.00 10.31 -6.38
CA ASP A 303 -16.36 11.60 -6.14
C ASP A 303 -15.11 11.49 -5.22
N ASN A 304 -14.51 12.63 -4.89
CA ASN A 304 -13.32 12.69 -4.03
C ASN A 304 -13.60 12.38 -2.54
N GLU A 305 -14.88 12.26 -2.17
CA GLU A 305 -15.34 11.84 -0.83
C GLU A 305 -15.77 10.36 -0.82
N GLU A 306 -15.53 9.63 -1.93
CA GLU A 306 -15.88 8.23 -2.14
C GLU A 306 -17.40 7.96 -2.22
N HIS A 307 -18.23 8.97 -2.48
CA HIS A 307 -19.65 8.80 -2.73
C HIS A 307 -19.92 8.46 -4.20
N ILE A 308 -20.88 7.56 -4.44
CA ILE A 308 -21.29 7.21 -5.80
C ILE A 308 -22.02 8.41 -6.42
N VAL A 309 -21.49 8.90 -7.54
CA VAL A 309 -22.13 9.93 -8.36
C VAL A 309 -23.26 9.31 -9.18
N ARG A 310 -24.43 9.93 -9.18
CA ARG A 310 -25.63 9.45 -9.88
C ARG A 310 -26.27 10.57 -10.69
N ASP A 311 -27.23 10.19 -11.53
CA ASP A 311 -28.12 11.12 -12.25
C ASP A 311 -27.36 12.17 -13.10
N LYS A 312 -26.31 11.71 -13.80
CA LYS A 312 -25.48 12.48 -14.72
C LYS A 312 -25.58 11.94 -16.14
N THR A 313 -25.47 12.82 -17.14
CA THR A 313 -25.31 12.40 -18.53
C THR A 313 -23.89 11.86 -18.77
N PRO A 314 -23.66 11.11 -19.86
CA PRO A 314 -22.31 10.66 -20.22
C PRO A 314 -21.29 11.81 -20.32
N GLU A 315 -21.71 12.96 -20.85
CA GLU A 315 -20.87 14.16 -21.00
C GLU A 315 -20.52 14.78 -19.65
N GLU A 316 -21.50 14.85 -18.72
CA GLU A 316 -21.26 15.33 -17.36
C GLU A 316 -20.32 14.40 -16.58
N PHE A 317 -20.47 13.07 -16.72
CA PHE A 317 -19.50 12.13 -16.14
C PHE A 317 -18.11 12.31 -16.71
N GLN A 318 -17.99 12.49 -18.03
CA GLN A 318 -16.72 12.70 -18.70
C GLN A 318 -16.02 13.98 -18.19
N GLU A 319 -16.75 15.09 -18.05
CA GLU A 319 -16.22 16.35 -17.50
C GLU A 319 -15.69 16.19 -16.07
N LEU A 320 -16.44 15.50 -15.18
CA LEU A 320 -16.02 15.23 -13.82
C LEU A 320 -14.75 14.35 -13.78
N ILE A 321 -14.65 13.39 -14.70
CA ILE A 321 -13.49 12.51 -14.82
C ILE A 321 -12.27 13.29 -15.31
N GLU A 322 -12.40 14.09 -16.36
CA GLU A 322 -11.30 14.89 -16.93
C GLU A 322 -10.74 15.90 -15.93
N THR A 323 -11.60 16.48 -15.10
CA THR A 323 -11.22 17.46 -14.08
C THR A 323 -10.80 16.85 -12.75
N PHE A 324 -10.71 15.52 -12.66
CA PHE A 324 -10.41 14.77 -11.41
C PHE A 324 -11.35 15.08 -10.23
N GLN A 325 -12.56 15.57 -10.50
CA GLN A 325 -13.60 15.72 -9.48
C GLN A 325 -14.27 14.38 -9.16
N ALA A 326 -14.18 13.42 -10.10
CA ALA A 326 -14.64 12.07 -9.90
C ALA A 326 -13.74 11.06 -10.63
N SER A 327 -13.86 9.79 -10.31
CA SER A 327 -13.13 8.71 -10.93
C SER A 327 -14.02 7.51 -11.20
N PRO A 328 -13.92 6.86 -12.36
CA PRO A 328 -14.44 5.51 -12.53
C PRO A 328 -13.75 4.56 -11.54
N THR A 329 -14.45 3.48 -11.22
CA THR A 329 -14.01 2.56 -10.16
C THR A 329 -13.88 1.14 -10.67
N CYS A 330 -13.05 0.33 -9.98
CA CYS A 330 -13.07 -1.12 -10.05
C CYS A 330 -13.45 -1.74 -8.70
N PRO A 331 -13.96 -2.98 -8.66
CA PRO A 331 -14.34 -3.63 -7.43
C PRO A 331 -13.12 -4.15 -6.64
N LEU A 332 -13.07 -3.88 -5.36
CA LEU A 332 -12.48 -4.79 -4.41
C LEU A 332 -13.56 -5.83 -4.11
N TYR A 333 -13.46 -7.00 -4.72
CA TYR A 333 -14.51 -8.01 -4.74
C TYR A 333 -14.95 -8.43 -3.33
N GLY A 334 -16.21 -8.76 -3.17
CA GLY A 334 -16.80 -9.16 -1.89
C GLY A 334 -18.30 -9.38 -2.02
N THR A 335 -18.94 -9.85 -0.96
CA THR A 335 -20.32 -10.34 -0.97
C THR A 335 -21.35 -9.29 -1.37
N LYS A 336 -21.07 -7.99 -1.16
CA LYS A 336 -22.06 -6.90 -1.37
C LYS A 336 -21.59 -5.82 -2.35
N VAL A 337 -20.39 -5.93 -2.92
CA VAL A 337 -19.92 -4.92 -3.88
C VAL A 337 -20.80 -4.97 -5.14
N PRO A 338 -21.34 -3.83 -5.59
CA PRO A 338 -22.08 -3.79 -6.86
C PRO A 338 -21.12 -3.93 -8.03
N PHE A 339 -21.51 -4.66 -9.06
CA PHE A 339 -20.82 -4.63 -10.34
C PHE A 339 -21.29 -3.43 -11.16
N ALA A 340 -20.42 -2.96 -12.05
CA ALA A 340 -20.76 -2.00 -13.08
C ALA A 340 -21.79 -2.57 -14.05
N GLY A 341 -22.32 -1.74 -14.93
CA GLY A 341 -23.23 -2.16 -16.01
C GLY A 341 -22.48 -2.43 -17.32
N GLY A 342 -23.23 -2.95 -18.31
CA GLY A 342 -22.74 -3.14 -19.68
C GLY A 342 -21.40 -3.89 -19.76
N LYS A 343 -20.57 -3.49 -20.70
CA LYS A 343 -19.26 -4.13 -20.97
C LYS A 343 -18.31 -4.11 -19.75
N VAL A 344 -18.39 -3.08 -18.91
CA VAL A 344 -17.56 -2.98 -17.71
C VAL A 344 -17.99 -4.03 -16.70
N GLY A 345 -19.30 -4.20 -16.49
CA GLY A 345 -19.84 -5.23 -15.62
C GLY A 345 -19.52 -6.64 -16.09
N GLU A 346 -19.63 -6.90 -17.40
CA GLU A 346 -19.24 -8.18 -18.00
C GLU A 346 -17.75 -8.49 -17.75
N MET A 347 -16.86 -7.50 -17.88
CA MET A 347 -15.44 -7.64 -17.58
C MET A 347 -15.23 -7.97 -16.10
N GLU A 348 -15.89 -7.26 -15.18
CA GLU A 348 -15.80 -7.50 -13.75
C GLU A 348 -16.28 -8.91 -13.35
N GLU A 349 -17.38 -9.39 -13.93
CA GLU A 349 -17.88 -10.75 -13.70
C GLU A 349 -16.96 -11.82 -14.28
N ASN A 350 -16.40 -11.58 -15.47
CA ASN A 350 -15.52 -12.53 -16.13
C ASN A 350 -14.22 -12.76 -15.33
N ILE A 351 -13.71 -11.76 -14.61
CA ILE A 351 -12.59 -11.93 -13.71
C ILE A 351 -12.92 -13.03 -12.67
N LEU A 352 -14.05 -12.95 -11.96
CA LEU A 352 -14.42 -13.99 -11.00
C LEU A 352 -14.58 -15.37 -11.65
N LYS A 353 -15.19 -15.41 -12.84
CA LYS A 353 -15.37 -16.67 -13.60
C LYS A 353 -14.02 -17.31 -13.97
N ASN A 354 -13.02 -16.51 -14.35
CA ASN A 354 -11.68 -17.00 -14.70
C ASN A 354 -10.97 -17.66 -13.51
N TYR A 355 -11.27 -17.23 -12.29
CA TYR A 355 -10.75 -17.84 -11.06
C TYR A 355 -11.70 -18.89 -10.47
N ASN A 356 -12.81 -19.23 -11.13
CA ASN A 356 -13.85 -20.14 -10.66
C ASN A 356 -14.39 -19.80 -9.28
N ILE A 357 -14.56 -18.52 -8.98
CA ILE A 357 -15.12 -18.00 -7.73
C ILE A 357 -16.33 -17.11 -8.00
N THR A 358 -17.11 -16.92 -6.96
CA THR A 358 -18.29 -16.04 -6.94
C THR A 358 -18.15 -14.96 -5.87
N LYS A 359 -19.08 -14.03 -5.80
CA LYS A 359 -19.12 -13.03 -4.72
C LYS A 359 -19.35 -13.66 -3.35
N GLU A 360 -20.15 -14.72 -3.31
CA GLU A 360 -20.54 -15.46 -2.12
C GLU A 360 -19.32 -16.14 -1.45
N ASP A 361 -18.31 -16.54 -2.23
CA ASP A 361 -17.10 -17.18 -1.69
C ASP A 361 -16.31 -16.24 -0.76
N PHE A 362 -16.49 -14.91 -0.91
CA PHE A 362 -15.93 -13.94 0.01
C PHE A 362 -16.60 -13.91 1.40
N GLU A 363 -17.61 -14.74 1.66
CA GLU A 363 -18.08 -15.01 3.03
C GLU A 363 -17.07 -15.81 3.85
N VAL A 364 -16.19 -16.58 3.16
CA VAL A 364 -15.20 -17.47 3.78
C VAL A 364 -15.86 -18.38 4.84
N PRO A 365 -16.76 -19.30 4.45
CA PRO A 365 -17.67 -19.97 5.40
C PRO A 365 -16.99 -20.71 6.54
N LYS A 366 -15.79 -21.31 6.32
CA LYS A 366 -15.00 -21.94 7.38
C LYS A 366 -14.37 -20.94 8.35
N MET A 367 -14.17 -19.67 7.94
CA MET A 367 -13.63 -18.59 8.78
C MET A 367 -14.41 -17.27 8.59
N PRO A 368 -15.69 -17.18 8.96
CA PRO A 368 -16.59 -16.06 8.60
C PRO A 368 -16.11 -14.68 9.08
N ARG A 369 -15.23 -14.64 10.09
CA ARG A 369 -14.63 -13.38 10.58
C ARG A 369 -13.64 -12.74 9.58
N LEU A 370 -13.23 -13.49 8.56
CA LEU A 370 -12.35 -13.05 7.49
C LEU A 370 -13.14 -12.61 6.25
N GLY A 371 -14.44 -12.90 6.20
CA GLY A 371 -15.32 -12.49 5.11
C GLY A 371 -15.29 -10.99 4.86
N SER A 372 -15.48 -10.60 3.60
CA SER A 372 -15.45 -9.21 3.15
C SER A 372 -16.67 -8.86 2.31
N HIS A 373 -17.25 -7.69 2.61
CA HIS A 373 -18.34 -7.16 1.77
C HIS A 373 -17.86 -6.55 0.46
N GLY A 374 -16.57 -6.24 0.37
CA GLY A 374 -16.03 -5.51 -0.76
C GLY A 374 -16.41 -4.03 -0.78
N LEU A 375 -15.83 -3.29 -1.69
CA LEU A 375 -16.16 -1.87 -1.95
C LEU A 375 -15.73 -1.46 -3.36
N ARG A 376 -16.26 -0.35 -3.85
CA ARG A 376 -15.76 0.30 -5.08
C ARG A 376 -14.57 1.17 -4.74
N ARG A 377 -13.50 1.10 -5.55
CA ARG A 377 -12.29 1.89 -5.37
C ARG A 377 -11.96 2.62 -6.66
N ALA A 378 -11.58 3.90 -6.57
CA ALA A 378 -11.08 4.66 -7.71
C ALA A 378 -9.98 3.89 -8.43
N MET A 379 -10.14 3.68 -9.74
CA MET A 379 -9.18 2.89 -10.53
C MET A 379 -7.94 3.71 -10.94
N ARG A 380 -7.99 5.03 -10.76
CA ARG A 380 -6.88 5.95 -11.03
C ARG A 380 -6.76 6.99 -9.94
N PHE A 381 -5.63 7.66 -9.88
CA PHE A 381 -5.40 8.82 -9.02
C PHE A 381 -4.70 9.94 -9.79
N GLN A 382 -4.85 11.15 -9.29
CA GLN A 382 -4.24 12.34 -9.88
C GLN A 382 -2.76 12.42 -9.52
N VAL A 383 -1.94 12.82 -10.49
CA VAL A 383 -0.59 13.33 -10.31
C VAL A 383 -0.56 14.78 -10.78
N TRP A 384 0.18 15.65 -10.10
CA TRP A 384 0.29 17.06 -10.46
C TRP A 384 1.66 17.62 -10.07
N ASP A 385 2.00 18.81 -10.59
CA ASP A 385 3.31 19.44 -10.44
C ASP A 385 4.45 18.49 -10.85
N ALA A 386 4.22 17.75 -11.94
CA ALA A 386 5.11 16.70 -12.37
C ALA A 386 6.15 17.19 -13.35
N SER A 387 7.41 16.85 -13.08
CA SER A 387 8.55 17.18 -13.94
C SER A 387 9.67 16.16 -13.80
N ALA A 388 10.51 16.06 -14.82
CA ALA A 388 11.74 15.30 -14.80
C ALA A 388 12.87 16.14 -15.37
N VAL A 389 14.00 16.19 -14.67
CA VAL A 389 15.17 16.97 -15.08
C VAL A 389 16.43 16.11 -15.00
N PRO A 390 17.38 16.28 -15.93
CA PRO A 390 18.67 15.61 -15.86
C PRO A 390 19.51 16.17 -14.70
N THR A 391 20.30 15.32 -14.08
CA THR A 391 21.32 15.66 -13.06
C THR A 391 22.61 14.94 -13.42
N ASP A 392 23.71 15.24 -12.71
CA ASP A 392 24.99 14.56 -12.93
C ASP A 392 24.91 13.03 -12.70
N ASP A 393 24.00 12.58 -11.80
CA ASP A 393 23.90 11.18 -11.36
C ASP A 393 22.70 10.42 -11.96
N GLY A 394 21.81 11.08 -12.69
CA GLY A 394 20.59 10.46 -13.20
C GLY A 394 19.46 11.44 -13.50
N VAL A 395 18.24 10.98 -13.48
CA VAL A 395 17.03 11.79 -13.70
C VAL A 395 16.29 12.03 -12.41
N LEU A 396 16.14 13.29 -12.01
CA LEU A 396 15.34 13.71 -10.89
C LEU A 396 13.88 13.89 -11.32
N CYS A 397 13.00 13.00 -10.85
CA CYS A 397 11.56 13.11 -11.03
C CYS A 397 10.95 13.81 -9.80
N GLU A 398 10.21 14.88 -10.02
CA GLU A 398 9.39 15.55 -8.99
C GLU A 398 7.92 15.42 -9.36
N PHE A 399 7.06 15.11 -8.40
CA PHE A 399 5.61 15.08 -8.57
C PHE A 399 4.87 15.02 -7.25
N SER A 400 3.60 15.38 -7.27
CA SER A 400 2.67 15.30 -6.14
C SER A 400 1.56 14.29 -6.44
N ILE A 401 1.09 13.54 -5.43
CA ILE A 401 -0.04 12.61 -5.55
C ILE A 401 -0.96 12.69 -4.34
N ASN A 402 -2.21 12.29 -4.52
CA ASN A 402 -3.22 12.23 -3.46
C ASN A 402 -2.82 11.24 -2.34
N LYS A 403 -3.36 11.47 -1.14
CA LYS A 403 -3.25 10.50 -0.04
C LYS A 403 -3.77 9.12 -0.47
N GLY A 404 -3.13 8.06 0.04
CA GLY A 404 -3.52 6.68 -0.28
C GLY A 404 -3.07 6.17 -1.64
N SER A 405 -2.35 6.99 -2.43
CA SER A 405 -1.75 6.63 -3.71
C SER A 405 -0.27 6.28 -3.55
N TYR A 406 0.27 5.54 -4.52
CA TYR A 406 1.63 5.00 -4.45
C TYR A 406 2.55 5.64 -5.49
N ALA A 407 3.62 6.28 -5.06
CA ALA A 407 4.65 6.82 -5.97
C ALA A 407 5.24 5.75 -6.89
N THR A 408 5.32 4.50 -6.42
CA THR A 408 5.78 3.37 -7.23
C THR A 408 4.90 3.08 -8.45
N ALA A 409 3.62 3.47 -8.44
CA ALA A 409 2.75 3.37 -9.62
C ALA A 409 3.11 4.43 -10.68
N VAL A 410 3.46 5.65 -10.26
CA VAL A 410 3.99 6.69 -11.17
C VAL A 410 5.33 6.26 -11.77
N LEU A 411 6.24 5.81 -10.91
CA LEU A 411 7.57 5.36 -11.35
C LEU A 411 7.49 4.12 -12.27
N ARG A 412 6.51 3.24 -12.05
CA ARG A 412 6.28 2.11 -12.95
C ARG A 412 5.95 2.56 -14.38
N GLU A 413 5.17 3.62 -14.53
CA GLU A 413 4.88 4.20 -15.85
C GLU A 413 6.13 4.83 -16.47
N VAL A 414 6.97 5.52 -15.70
CA VAL A 414 8.21 6.16 -16.17
C VAL A 414 9.28 5.12 -16.51
N MET A 415 9.51 4.17 -15.64
CA MET A 415 10.62 3.21 -15.76
C MET A 415 10.27 1.98 -16.60
N LYS A 416 8.97 1.68 -16.80
CA LYS A 416 8.43 0.47 -17.46
C LYS A 416 9.01 -0.83 -16.89
N LYS A 417 9.23 -0.82 -15.61
CA LYS A 417 9.61 -2.01 -14.84
C LYS A 417 8.96 -1.99 -13.46
N ASP A 418 8.97 -3.12 -12.81
CA ASP A 418 8.48 -3.20 -11.44
C ASP A 418 9.42 -2.42 -10.50
N VAL A 419 8.85 -1.42 -9.86
CA VAL A 419 9.51 -0.60 -8.86
C VAL A 419 9.26 -1.22 -7.48
N VAL A 420 10.34 -1.52 -6.81
CA VAL A 420 10.32 -2.27 -5.54
C VAL A 420 10.79 -1.41 -4.37
#